data_d8acd3d127cb8aa2e0dcac717ac31336
#
_entry.id   d8acd3d127cb8aa2e0dcac717ac31336
#
_cell.length_a   1.000
_cell.length_b   1.000
_cell.length_c   1.000
_cell.angle_alpha   90.00
_cell.angle_beta   90.00
_cell.angle_gamma   90.00
#
_symmetry.space_group_name_H-M   'P 1'
#
loop_
_entity.id
_entity.type
_entity.pdbx_description
1 polymer ?
#
loop_
_entity_poly.entity_id
_entity_poly.type
_entity_poly.pdbx_seq_one_letter_code
_entity_poly.pdbx_strand_id
1 'polypeptide(L)'
;MRPIAPLMLLTATVVAAGTLTACGGGSGSDPGTVKVAFIKDTNSRVTVRDDYVRLVARQFEKDHPGKKVRLIPIQASENDYYTKIQQMMRSPRTAPDLVYEDTFLVNSDITAGLLRPLDDHLRTWDAWRQFEPAAKAAAKGQDGRTYGVPDGTDTRGLWFNRKIFKKAGLPADWRPKDWDEVLAAARTIKRKVPGVIPLNVFTGKGAGEAAVMQGFEMLLYGTGEHQLYDPGAKKWVTGTQGFKDSLAFLDTVYKERLGPDVSDALSPNIQTNVAAELLPEGKLAIDLDGSWLGQQWQKTGGGNPWPEWSATLGQAPFPTQHGAPPGRVSLAGGWTWSVPRKAQQPDLAWKLIETFQSRPNALEWCVRGAQIAVRKDVAADPRYRTSVPGIGFFTGLVKISRYRPALPEYPRVAAAIGEAMEAVTADDASPDKAAADYDATLKSLVDGRTVAKP
;
A
#
# COMPACT_ATOMS: atom_id res chain seq x y z
N MET A 1 49.99 -8.40 -70.60
CA MET A 1 50.61 -9.73 -70.52
C MET A 1 49.57 -10.69 -69.90
N ARG A 2 49.40 -11.79 -70.51
CA ARG A 2 48.41 -12.84 -70.54
C ARG A 2 47.64 -13.14 -69.22
N PRO A 3 46.33 -13.45 -69.36
CA PRO A 3 45.45 -13.90 -68.21
C PRO A 3 45.52 -15.43 -68.05
N ILE A 4 45.43 -15.89 -66.81
CA ILE A 4 45.32 -17.28 -66.43
C ILE A 4 43.87 -17.51 -65.99
N ALA A 5 43.15 -18.45 -66.62
CA ALA A 5 41.81 -18.85 -66.38
C ALA A 5 41.66 -19.72 -65.08
N PRO A 6 40.54 -19.68 -64.39
CA PRO A 6 40.28 -20.55 -63.26
C PRO A 6 39.63 -21.88 -63.66
N LEU A 7 40.14 -22.96 -63.10
CA LEU A 7 39.68 -24.32 -63.22
C LEU A 7 38.38 -24.50 -62.35
N MET A 8 37.26 -24.88 -62.99
CA MET A 8 36.03 -25.30 -62.31
C MET A 8 36.19 -26.70 -61.70
N LEU A 9 36.01 -26.78 -60.39
CA LEU A 9 35.82 -28.06 -59.68
C LEU A 9 34.32 -28.19 -59.36
N LEU A 10 33.65 -29.14 -60.03
CA LEU A 10 32.29 -29.56 -59.68
C LEU A 10 32.33 -30.45 -58.44
N THR A 11 31.80 -29.98 -57.32
CA THR A 11 31.51 -30.83 -56.17
C THR A 11 30.02 -31.06 -56.05
N ALA A 12 29.65 -32.32 -56.23
CA ALA A 12 28.28 -32.79 -56.05
C ALA A 12 27.87 -32.72 -54.57
N THR A 13 26.91 -31.87 -54.23
CA THR A 13 26.36 -31.78 -52.87
C THR A 13 25.17 -32.72 -52.74
N VAL A 14 25.35 -33.76 -51.94
CA VAL A 14 24.27 -34.68 -51.52
C VAL A 14 23.39 -33.89 -50.51
N VAL A 15 22.13 -33.65 -50.93
CA VAL A 15 21.11 -33.06 -50.05
C VAL A 15 20.57 -34.17 -49.17
N ALA A 16 21.04 -34.25 -47.91
CA ALA A 16 20.40 -35.03 -46.87
C ALA A 16 19.18 -34.23 -46.39
N ALA A 17 17.98 -34.70 -46.69
CA ALA A 17 16.73 -34.19 -46.13
C ALA A 17 16.65 -34.52 -44.63
N GLY A 18 17.26 -33.66 -43.82
CA GLY A 18 17.05 -33.70 -42.38
C GLY A 18 15.67 -33.11 -42.06
N THR A 19 14.77 -33.95 -41.59
CA THR A 19 13.50 -33.51 -40.96
C THR A 19 13.83 -32.62 -39.79
N LEU A 20 13.75 -31.30 -39.99
CA LEU A 20 13.70 -30.32 -38.90
C LEU A 20 12.37 -30.54 -38.14
N THR A 21 12.41 -31.40 -37.13
CA THR A 21 11.44 -31.32 -36.05
C THR A 21 11.62 -29.94 -35.40
N ALA A 22 10.80 -28.99 -35.86
CA ALA A 22 10.62 -27.71 -35.17
C ALA A 22 10.11 -28.03 -33.76
N CYS A 23 11.01 -28.10 -32.82
CA CYS A 23 10.65 -27.89 -31.42
C CYS A 23 10.03 -26.50 -31.32
N GLY A 24 8.75 -26.42 -31.62
CA GLY A 24 7.91 -25.30 -31.25
C GLY A 24 7.99 -25.16 -29.72
N GLY A 25 8.90 -24.33 -29.25
CA GLY A 25 8.92 -23.86 -27.89
C GLY A 25 7.64 -23.05 -27.66
N GLY A 26 6.52 -23.74 -27.59
CA GLY A 26 5.29 -23.20 -27.05
C GLY A 26 5.58 -22.86 -25.59
N SER A 27 5.57 -21.57 -25.25
CA SER A 27 5.43 -21.10 -23.88
C SER A 27 4.04 -21.44 -23.34
N GLY A 28 3.65 -22.70 -23.46
CA GLY A 28 2.47 -23.29 -22.85
C GLY A 28 2.70 -23.27 -21.33
N SER A 29 1.83 -22.61 -20.60
CA SER A 29 1.77 -22.79 -19.15
C SER A 29 1.59 -24.28 -18.88
N ASP A 30 2.48 -24.86 -18.07
CA ASP A 30 2.29 -26.20 -17.52
C ASP A 30 0.91 -26.24 -16.84
N PRO A 31 -0.04 -27.10 -17.28
CA PRO A 31 -1.41 -27.14 -16.75
C PRO A 31 -1.50 -27.40 -15.25
N GLY A 32 -0.41 -27.79 -14.62
CA GLY A 32 -0.31 -28.03 -13.18
C GLY A 32 0.32 -26.89 -12.38
N THR A 33 0.79 -25.81 -13.05
CA THR A 33 1.57 -24.75 -12.40
C THR A 33 0.78 -23.44 -12.34
N VAL A 34 0.57 -22.90 -11.12
CA VAL A 34 0.00 -21.57 -10.89
C VAL A 34 1.12 -20.53 -10.64
N LYS A 35 1.08 -19.43 -11.37
CA LYS A 35 2.05 -18.32 -11.28
C LYS A 35 1.51 -17.23 -10.35
N VAL A 36 2.28 -16.84 -9.32
CA VAL A 36 1.88 -15.88 -8.30
C VAL A 36 2.83 -14.69 -8.29
N ALA A 37 2.33 -13.51 -8.63
CA ALA A 37 3.08 -12.26 -8.53
C ALA A 37 2.73 -11.52 -7.24
N PHE A 38 3.75 -11.07 -6.51
CA PHE A 38 3.59 -10.30 -5.27
C PHE A 38 4.76 -9.36 -5.05
N ILE A 39 4.50 -8.26 -4.35
CA ILE A 39 5.52 -7.28 -3.99
C ILE A 39 6.46 -7.86 -2.93
N LYS A 40 7.76 -7.66 -3.15
CA LYS A 40 8.81 -7.86 -2.17
C LYS A 40 9.37 -6.51 -1.76
N ASP A 41 9.67 -6.35 -0.46
CA ASP A 41 10.22 -5.11 0.08
C ASP A 41 11.55 -4.74 -0.60
N THR A 42 11.78 -3.44 -0.81
CA THR A 42 13.05 -2.91 -1.36
C THR A 42 14.20 -3.19 -0.41
N ASN A 43 13.96 -3.14 0.91
CA ASN A 43 14.89 -3.65 1.89
C ASN A 43 14.89 -5.18 1.87
N SER A 44 15.91 -5.78 1.28
CA SER A 44 16.03 -7.24 1.13
C SER A 44 16.04 -8.03 2.45
N ARG A 45 16.28 -7.36 3.57
CA ARG A 45 16.21 -7.97 4.92
C ARG A 45 14.77 -8.16 5.40
N VAL A 46 13.82 -7.42 4.85
CA VAL A 46 12.38 -7.61 5.15
C VAL A 46 11.87 -8.80 4.37
N THR A 47 11.69 -9.93 5.03
CA THR A 47 11.31 -11.19 4.38
C THR A 47 9.93 -11.73 4.77
N VAL A 48 9.25 -11.08 5.71
CA VAL A 48 7.98 -11.58 6.29
C VAL A 48 6.98 -12.04 5.24
N ARG A 49 6.72 -11.21 4.22
CA ARG A 49 5.76 -11.55 3.14
C ARG A 49 6.29 -12.67 2.26
N ASP A 50 7.57 -12.59 1.84
CA ASP A 50 8.18 -13.63 1.00
C ASP A 50 8.16 -14.99 1.70
N ASP A 51 8.52 -15.03 2.98
CA ASP A 51 8.52 -16.24 3.81
C ASP A 51 7.11 -16.82 3.96
N TYR A 52 6.11 -15.95 4.18
CA TYR A 52 4.71 -16.37 4.29
C TYR A 52 4.19 -16.94 2.97
N VAL A 53 4.41 -16.24 1.86
CA VAL A 53 3.97 -16.72 0.53
C VAL A 53 4.61 -18.06 0.19
N ARG A 54 5.91 -18.23 0.48
CA ARG A 54 6.62 -19.52 0.30
C ARG A 54 6.06 -20.63 1.20
N LEU A 55 5.71 -20.30 2.43
CA LEU A 55 5.10 -21.27 3.36
C LEU A 55 3.78 -21.79 2.79
N VAL A 56 2.89 -20.88 2.36
CA VAL A 56 1.58 -21.25 1.80
C VAL A 56 1.74 -22.01 0.49
N ALA A 57 2.68 -21.61 -0.38
CA ALA A 57 2.98 -22.30 -1.63
C ALA A 57 3.39 -23.77 -1.40
N ARG A 58 4.31 -24.02 -0.44
CA ARG A 58 4.71 -25.40 -0.07
C ARG A 58 3.55 -26.21 0.51
N GLN A 59 2.71 -25.61 1.34
CA GLN A 59 1.51 -26.26 1.86
C GLN A 59 0.56 -26.64 0.72
N PHE A 60 0.28 -25.69 -0.19
CA PHE A 60 -0.57 -25.93 -1.35
C PHE A 60 -0.08 -27.11 -2.21
N GLU A 61 1.23 -27.14 -2.53
CA GLU A 61 1.83 -28.23 -3.31
C GLU A 61 1.73 -29.60 -2.60
N LYS A 62 1.86 -29.60 -1.25
CA LYS A 62 1.69 -30.80 -0.45
C LYS A 62 0.23 -31.30 -0.47
N ASP A 63 -0.73 -30.38 -0.35
CA ASP A 63 -2.16 -30.70 -0.27
C ASP A 63 -2.76 -31.01 -1.65
N HIS A 64 -2.05 -30.64 -2.74
CA HIS A 64 -2.46 -30.87 -4.14
C HIS A 64 -1.35 -31.58 -4.94
N PRO A 65 -1.15 -32.90 -4.77
CA PRO A 65 -0.12 -33.63 -5.48
C PRO A 65 -0.17 -33.43 -7.01
N GLY A 66 0.98 -33.17 -7.62
CA GLY A 66 1.08 -32.87 -9.06
C GLY A 66 0.79 -31.41 -9.43
N LYS A 67 0.46 -30.55 -8.48
CA LYS A 67 0.36 -29.10 -8.69
C LYS A 67 1.62 -28.40 -8.19
N LYS A 68 1.97 -27.28 -8.87
CA LYS A 68 3.13 -26.46 -8.55
C LYS A 68 2.77 -24.99 -8.42
N VAL A 69 3.50 -24.26 -7.57
CA VAL A 69 3.39 -22.82 -7.40
C VAL A 69 4.68 -22.15 -7.86
N ARG A 70 4.60 -21.39 -8.94
CA ARG A 70 5.71 -20.58 -9.44
C ARG A 70 5.59 -19.17 -8.85
N LEU A 71 6.45 -18.84 -7.91
CA LEU A 71 6.49 -17.52 -7.30
C LEU A 71 7.24 -16.52 -8.20
N ILE A 72 6.69 -15.32 -8.33
CA ILE A 72 7.23 -14.18 -9.07
C ILE A 72 7.32 -13.00 -8.07
N PRO A 73 8.31 -13.01 -7.15
CA PRO A 73 8.53 -11.89 -6.25
C PRO A 73 9.07 -10.70 -7.05
N ILE A 74 8.45 -9.54 -6.87
CA ILE A 74 8.84 -8.29 -7.52
C ILE A 74 9.40 -7.37 -6.44
N GLN A 75 10.72 -7.23 -6.39
CA GLN A 75 11.39 -6.30 -5.47
C GLN A 75 11.36 -4.90 -6.08
N ALA A 76 10.54 -4.04 -5.54
CA ALA A 76 10.29 -2.71 -6.07
C ALA A 76 9.63 -1.80 -5.01
N SER A 77 9.66 -0.49 -5.25
CA SER A 77 8.73 0.43 -4.59
C SER A 77 7.28 0.07 -4.92
N GLU A 78 6.32 0.52 -4.14
CA GLU A 78 4.90 0.22 -4.42
C GLU A 78 4.49 0.73 -5.81
N ASN A 79 4.86 1.94 -6.18
CA ASN A 79 4.51 2.52 -7.49
C ASN A 79 5.11 1.73 -8.67
N ASP A 80 6.36 1.27 -8.55
CA ASP A 80 7.00 0.45 -9.57
C ASP A 80 6.35 -0.94 -9.65
N TYR A 81 5.99 -1.50 -8.50
CA TYR A 81 5.25 -2.75 -8.44
C TYR A 81 3.91 -2.63 -9.14
N TYR A 82 3.13 -1.59 -8.87
CA TYR A 82 1.84 -1.33 -9.51
C TYR A 82 1.98 -1.26 -11.03
N THR A 83 2.94 -0.48 -11.50
CA THR A 83 3.24 -0.39 -12.94
C THR A 83 3.59 -1.75 -13.53
N LYS A 84 4.41 -2.52 -12.84
CA LYS A 84 4.89 -3.83 -13.31
C LYS A 84 3.77 -4.85 -13.42
N ILE A 85 2.92 -4.99 -12.40
CA ILE A 85 1.83 -5.97 -12.44
C ILE A 85 0.79 -5.62 -13.51
N GLN A 86 0.46 -4.33 -13.68
CA GLN A 86 -0.43 -3.88 -14.74
C GLN A 86 0.12 -4.23 -16.13
N GLN A 87 1.41 -3.99 -16.37
CA GLN A 87 2.06 -4.40 -17.62
C GLN A 87 2.01 -5.92 -17.83
N MET A 88 2.29 -6.70 -16.79
CA MET A 88 2.25 -8.17 -16.86
C MET A 88 0.85 -8.69 -17.20
N MET A 89 -0.20 -8.12 -16.61
CA MET A 89 -1.59 -8.55 -16.81
C MET A 89 -2.13 -8.27 -18.21
N ARG A 90 -1.49 -7.40 -19.00
CA ARG A 90 -1.93 -7.04 -20.36
C ARG A 90 -1.77 -8.15 -21.40
N SER A 91 -0.92 -9.15 -21.16
CA SER A 91 -0.63 -10.22 -22.12
C SER A 91 -0.78 -11.62 -21.49
N PRO A 92 -1.41 -12.60 -22.17
CA PRO A 92 -1.48 -13.98 -21.67
C PRO A 92 -0.11 -14.62 -21.43
N ARG A 93 0.93 -14.17 -22.14
CA ARG A 93 2.29 -14.69 -21.98
C ARG A 93 2.95 -14.24 -20.69
N THR A 94 2.64 -13.05 -20.23
CA THR A 94 3.26 -12.43 -19.05
C THR A 94 2.36 -12.42 -17.83
N ALA A 95 1.04 -12.57 -18.00
CA ALA A 95 0.09 -12.55 -16.90
C ALA A 95 0.42 -13.63 -15.87
N PRO A 96 0.49 -13.26 -14.57
CA PRO A 96 0.41 -14.26 -13.51
C PRO A 96 -1.00 -14.86 -13.46
N ASP A 97 -1.16 -15.95 -12.73
CA ASP A 97 -2.47 -16.54 -12.48
C ASP A 97 -3.11 -15.97 -11.21
N LEU A 98 -2.30 -15.52 -10.27
CA LEU A 98 -2.68 -14.84 -9.05
C LEU A 98 -1.78 -13.61 -8.84
N VAL A 99 -2.37 -12.49 -8.45
CA VAL A 99 -1.66 -11.24 -8.18
C VAL A 99 -2.05 -10.70 -6.81
N TYR A 100 -1.06 -10.16 -6.10
CA TYR A 100 -1.26 -9.43 -4.85
C TYR A 100 -1.50 -7.97 -5.17
N GLU A 101 -2.72 -7.49 -4.94
CA GLU A 101 -3.22 -6.22 -5.43
C GLU A 101 -3.53 -5.28 -4.26
N ASP A 102 -3.04 -4.05 -4.30
CA ASP A 102 -3.45 -3.02 -3.35
C ASP A 102 -4.88 -2.55 -3.68
N THR A 103 -5.69 -2.34 -2.67
CA THR A 103 -7.04 -1.80 -2.79
C THR A 103 -7.07 -0.43 -3.49
N PHE A 104 -5.95 0.27 -3.53
CA PHE A 104 -5.71 1.48 -4.32
C PHE A 104 -5.92 1.28 -5.83
N LEU A 105 -5.52 0.13 -6.37
CA LEU A 105 -5.55 -0.16 -7.80
C LEU A 105 -6.80 -0.90 -8.26
N VAL A 106 -7.41 -1.70 -7.41
CA VAL A 106 -8.43 -2.68 -7.78
C VAL A 106 -9.49 -2.10 -8.73
N ASN A 107 -10.04 -0.92 -8.44
CA ASN A 107 -11.07 -0.32 -9.29
C ASN A 107 -10.54 0.21 -10.62
N SER A 108 -9.31 0.70 -10.66
CA SER A 108 -8.62 1.07 -11.90
C SER A 108 -8.42 -0.15 -12.79
N ASP A 109 -7.95 -1.25 -12.21
CA ASP A 109 -7.64 -2.48 -12.95
C ASP A 109 -8.89 -3.27 -13.37
N ILE A 110 -9.98 -3.20 -12.59
CA ILE A 110 -11.30 -3.67 -13.01
C ILE A 110 -11.76 -2.91 -14.27
N THR A 111 -11.67 -1.59 -14.24
CA THR A 111 -12.11 -0.73 -15.36
C THR A 111 -11.25 -0.94 -16.60
N ALA A 112 -9.95 -1.16 -16.41
CA ALA A 112 -9.03 -1.53 -17.48
C ALA A 112 -9.22 -2.97 -18.02
N GLY A 113 -10.15 -3.75 -17.44
CA GLY A 113 -10.43 -5.13 -17.82
C GLY A 113 -9.30 -6.10 -17.51
N LEU A 114 -8.46 -5.79 -16.53
CA LEU A 114 -7.30 -6.59 -16.15
C LEU A 114 -7.64 -7.72 -15.19
N LEU A 115 -8.69 -7.58 -14.39
CA LEU A 115 -9.10 -8.52 -13.36
C LEU A 115 -10.35 -9.32 -13.80
N ARG A 116 -10.54 -10.46 -13.16
CA ARG A 116 -11.69 -11.36 -13.33
C ARG A 116 -12.56 -11.33 -12.08
N PRO A 117 -13.89 -11.29 -12.19
CA PRO A 117 -14.77 -11.39 -11.04
C PRO A 117 -14.71 -12.79 -10.41
N LEU A 118 -14.89 -12.82 -9.08
CA LEU A 118 -14.78 -14.03 -8.24
C LEU A 118 -16.11 -14.50 -7.65
N ASP A 119 -17.24 -13.83 -7.99
CA ASP A 119 -18.54 -14.06 -7.35
C ASP A 119 -19.02 -15.50 -7.42
N ASP A 120 -18.74 -16.22 -8.53
CA ASP A 120 -19.15 -17.62 -8.69
C ASP A 120 -18.46 -18.53 -7.66
N HIS A 121 -17.20 -18.30 -7.38
CA HIS A 121 -16.45 -19.00 -6.35
C HIS A 121 -16.88 -18.56 -4.94
N LEU A 122 -17.07 -17.26 -4.72
CA LEU A 122 -17.42 -16.70 -3.42
C LEU A 122 -18.78 -17.19 -2.91
N ARG A 123 -19.74 -17.43 -3.80
CA ARG A 123 -21.07 -17.95 -3.43
C ARG A 123 -21.03 -19.32 -2.75
N THR A 124 -20.09 -20.15 -3.15
CA THR A 124 -19.95 -21.53 -2.64
C THR A 124 -18.91 -21.67 -1.55
N TRP A 125 -18.15 -20.61 -1.27
CA TRP A 125 -17.10 -20.62 -0.27
C TRP A 125 -17.61 -20.15 1.11
N ASP A 126 -17.90 -21.07 1.99
CA ASP A 126 -18.47 -20.79 3.31
C ASP A 126 -17.60 -19.82 4.15
N ALA A 127 -16.28 -19.89 4.02
CA ALA A 127 -15.37 -19.02 4.75
C ALA A 127 -15.58 -17.52 4.42
N TRP A 128 -16.17 -17.19 3.26
CA TRP A 128 -16.48 -15.80 2.88
C TRP A 128 -17.40 -15.08 3.88
N ARG A 129 -18.21 -15.81 4.62
CA ARG A 129 -19.09 -15.24 5.67
C ARG A 129 -18.30 -14.66 6.83
N GLN A 130 -17.06 -15.10 7.04
CA GLN A 130 -16.19 -14.63 8.12
C GLN A 130 -15.59 -13.25 7.82
N PHE A 131 -15.54 -12.81 6.55
CA PHE A 131 -14.92 -11.54 6.19
C PHE A 131 -15.78 -10.34 6.56
N GLU A 132 -15.13 -9.30 7.09
CA GLU A 132 -15.77 -8.04 7.46
C GLU A 132 -16.35 -7.32 6.23
N PRO A 133 -17.53 -6.70 6.35
CA PRO A 133 -18.19 -6.03 5.22
C PRO A 133 -17.32 -4.94 4.58
N ALA A 134 -16.60 -4.15 5.39
CA ALA A 134 -15.73 -3.08 4.89
C ALA A 134 -14.57 -3.63 4.06
N ALA A 135 -13.94 -4.73 4.49
CA ALA A 135 -12.87 -5.38 3.73
C ALA A 135 -13.38 -5.96 2.39
N LYS A 136 -14.59 -6.54 2.39
CA LYS A 136 -15.25 -7.01 1.16
C LYS A 136 -15.51 -5.86 0.17
N ALA A 137 -15.92 -4.71 0.68
CA ALA A 137 -16.23 -3.54 -0.13
C ALA A 137 -14.98 -2.99 -0.85
N ALA A 138 -13.79 -3.10 -0.24
CA ALA A 138 -12.54 -2.60 -0.81
C ALA A 138 -12.14 -3.31 -2.12
N ALA A 139 -12.58 -4.57 -2.32
CA ALA A 139 -12.31 -5.36 -3.53
C ALA A 139 -13.51 -5.42 -4.49
N LYS A 140 -14.51 -4.55 -4.30
CA LYS A 140 -15.74 -4.55 -5.08
C LYS A 140 -15.68 -3.49 -6.19
N GLY A 141 -16.02 -3.90 -7.41
CA GLY A 141 -16.14 -2.99 -8.54
C GLY A 141 -17.44 -2.18 -8.53
N GLN A 142 -17.50 -1.13 -9.35
CA GLN A 142 -18.70 -0.31 -9.53
C GLN A 142 -19.89 -1.10 -10.13
N ASP A 143 -19.60 -2.21 -10.82
CA ASP A 143 -20.60 -3.16 -11.32
C ASP A 143 -21.21 -4.04 -10.21
N GLY A 144 -20.77 -3.85 -8.98
CA GLY A 144 -21.23 -4.59 -7.82
C GLY A 144 -20.61 -5.97 -7.64
N ARG A 145 -19.71 -6.40 -8.53
CA ARG A 145 -19.02 -7.70 -8.46
C ARG A 145 -17.74 -7.60 -7.64
N THR A 146 -17.29 -8.72 -7.09
CA THR A 146 -16.08 -8.80 -6.27
C THR A 146 -14.91 -9.34 -7.09
N TYR A 147 -13.75 -8.69 -7.02
CA TYR A 147 -12.58 -8.97 -7.85
C TYR A 147 -11.33 -9.38 -7.07
N GLY A 148 -11.40 -9.39 -5.76
CA GLY A 148 -10.31 -9.81 -4.90
C GLY A 148 -10.78 -10.33 -3.55
N VAL A 149 -9.94 -11.11 -2.90
CA VAL A 149 -10.15 -11.59 -1.53
C VAL A 149 -9.14 -10.90 -0.63
N PRO A 150 -9.58 -10.05 0.33
CA PRO A 150 -8.67 -9.34 1.22
C PRO A 150 -7.96 -10.29 2.17
N ASP A 151 -6.69 -10.02 2.47
CA ASP A 151 -5.89 -10.83 3.39
C ASP A 151 -5.56 -10.15 4.71
N GLY A 152 -5.85 -8.87 4.81
CA GLY A 152 -5.68 -8.03 5.98
C GLY A 152 -6.15 -6.61 5.69
N THR A 153 -6.20 -5.81 6.74
CA THR A 153 -6.36 -4.36 6.64
C THR A 153 -5.33 -3.69 7.56
N ASP A 154 -5.28 -2.39 7.52
CA ASP A 154 -4.39 -1.55 8.30
C ASP A 154 -5.13 -0.29 8.78
N THR A 155 -4.56 0.41 9.74
CA THR A 155 -5.04 1.72 10.19
C THR A 155 -3.84 2.62 10.49
N ARG A 156 -4.06 3.93 10.54
CA ARG A 156 -3.04 4.95 10.78
C ARG A 156 -3.29 5.64 12.10
N GLY A 157 -2.17 6.02 12.73
CA GLY A 157 -2.17 6.79 13.96
C GLY A 157 -0.79 7.37 14.21
N LEU A 158 -0.64 8.06 15.33
CA LEU A 158 0.63 8.63 15.74
C LEU A 158 1.46 7.60 16.51
N TRP A 159 2.73 7.45 16.09
CA TRP A 159 3.77 6.82 16.86
C TRP A 159 4.60 7.92 17.53
N PHE A 160 4.96 7.76 18.78
CA PHE A 160 5.79 8.77 19.47
C PHE A 160 6.83 8.13 20.37
N ASN A 161 8.03 8.72 20.43
CA ASN A 161 9.14 8.22 21.22
C ASN A 161 9.03 8.71 22.68
N ARG A 162 8.68 7.80 23.60
CA ARG A 162 8.51 8.10 25.02
C ARG A 162 9.77 8.66 25.68
N LYS A 163 10.97 8.26 25.24
CA LYS A 163 12.23 8.76 25.78
C LYS A 163 12.44 10.21 25.39
N ILE A 164 12.13 10.60 24.16
CA ILE A 164 12.19 11.98 23.68
C ILE A 164 11.12 12.82 24.38
N PHE A 165 9.90 12.32 24.50
CA PHE A 165 8.81 12.98 25.21
C PHE A 165 9.19 13.29 26.65
N LYS A 166 9.78 12.33 27.37
CA LYS A 166 10.28 12.53 28.73
C LYS A 166 11.34 13.66 28.80
N LYS A 167 12.31 13.68 27.86
CA LYS A 167 13.34 14.75 27.78
C LYS A 167 12.71 16.11 27.49
N ALA A 168 11.66 16.15 26.67
CA ALA A 168 10.92 17.36 26.35
C ALA A 168 9.97 17.82 27.47
N GLY A 169 9.72 16.99 28.47
CA GLY A 169 8.74 17.25 29.53
C GLY A 169 7.30 17.12 29.06
N LEU A 170 7.08 16.26 28.05
CA LEU A 170 5.76 15.92 27.51
C LEU A 170 5.22 14.64 28.18
N PRO A 171 3.87 14.46 28.25
CA PRO A 171 3.27 13.31 28.92
C PRO A 171 3.60 11.98 28.26
N ALA A 172 3.76 10.92 29.06
CA ALA A 172 4.07 9.57 28.59
C ALA A 172 2.87 8.89 27.90
N ASP A 173 1.66 9.30 28.24
CA ASP A 173 0.38 8.83 27.69
C ASP A 173 -0.26 9.89 26.80
N TRP A 174 0.55 10.58 26.02
CA TRP A 174 0.14 11.67 25.14
C TRP A 174 -1.03 11.27 24.24
N ARG A 175 -2.06 12.16 24.23
CA ARG A 175 -3.29 12.02 23.44
C ARG A 175 -3.70 13.41 22.95
N PRO A 176 -3.19 13.86 21.80
CA PRO A 176 -3.53 15.18 21.28
C PRO A 176 -5.03 15.24 20.93
N LYS A 177 -5.67 16.37 21.24
CA LYS A 177 -7.10 16.60 21.02
C LYS A 177 -7.40 17.23 19.68
N ASP A 178 -6.43 17.95 19.14
CA ASP A 178 -6.52 18.71 17.88
C ASP A 178 -5.13 18.82 17.23
N TRP A 179 -5.07 19.42 16.04
CA TRP A 179 -3.82 19.65 15.33
C TRP A 179 -2.88 20.61 16.05
N ASP A 180 -3.41 21.60 16.76
CA ASP A 180 -2.60 22.56 17.51
C ASP A 180 -1.83 21.87 18.61
N GLU A 181 -2.41 20.90 19.31
CA GLU A 181 -1.68 20.11 20.32
C GLU A 181 -0.59 19.22 19.68
N VAL A 182 -0.77 18.73 18.45
CA VAL A 182 0.29 18.01 17.72
C VAL A 182 1.44 18.95 17.39
N LEU A 183 1.16 20.11 16.81
CA LEU A 183 2.17 21.12 16.48
C LEU A 183 2.86 21.69 17.74
N ALA A 184 2.11 21.91 18.83
CA ALA A 184 2.67 22.37 20.11
C ALA A 184 3.67 21.36 20.69
N ALA A 185 3.38 20.06 20.61
CA ALA A 185 4.31 19.01 21.01
C ALA A 185 5.58 19.04 20.14
N ALA A 186 5.43 19.12 18.81
CA ALA A 186 6.55 19.21 17.87
C ALA A 186 7.42 20.45 18.14
N ARG A 187 6.82 21.63 18.32
CA ARG A 187 7.53 22.86 18.68
C ARG A 187 8.28 22.74 20.03
N THR A 188 7.68 22.05 20.98
CA THR A 188 8.31 21.82 22.30
C THR A 188 9.52 20.90 22.17
N ILE A 189 9.42 19.83 21.37
CA ILE A 189 10.54 18.92 21.09
C ILE A 189 11.67 19.67 20.39
N LYS A 190 11.37 20.46 19.35
CA LYS A 190 12.37 21.26 18.63
C LYS A 190 13.18 22.15 19.57
N ARG A 191 12.52 22.81 20.54
CA ARG A 191 13.21 23.70 21.49
C ARG A 191 14.02 22.95 22.54
N LYS A 192 13.50 21.81 23.03
CA LYS A 192 14.06 21.15 24.22
C LYS A 192 14.98 19.98 23.92
N VAL A 193 14.89 19.40 22.73
CA VAL A 193 15.67 18.23 22.32
C VAL A 193 16.29 18.50 20.94
N PRO A 194 17.29 19.38 20.86
CA PRO A 194 17.94 19.73 19.60
C PRO A 194 18.55 18.49 18.93
N GLY A 195 18.56 18.48 17.60
CA GLY A 195 19.08 17.36 16.81
C GLY A 195 18.10 16.20 16.59
N VAL A 196 16.86 16.34 17.11
CA VAL A 196 15.77 15.37 16.84
C VAL A 196 14.78 16.00 15.88
N ILE A 197 14.32 15.26 14.89
CA ILE A 197 13.20 15.62 14.00
C ILE A 197 11.92 15.55 14.84
N PRO A 198 11.19 16.67 15.03
CA PRO A 198 10.02 16.68 15.90
C PRO A 198 8.85 15.83 15.42
N LEU A 199 8.52 15.92 14.12
CA LEU A 199 7.31 15.33 13.53
C LEU A 199 7.58 14.90 12.10
N ASN A 200 7.20 13.68 11.74
CA ASN A 200 7.09 13.27 10.35
C ASN A 200 5.61 13.14 9.94
N VAL A 201 5.27 13.79 8.85
CA VAL A 201 4.05 13.57 8.07
C VAL A 201 4.50 13.38 6.64
N PHE A 202 4.23 12.22 6.05
CA PHE A 202 4.63 11.93 4.69
C PHE A 202 4.06 12.95 3.70
N THR A 203 4.86 13.37 2.72
CA THR A 203 4.52 14.43 1.79
C THR A 203 5.15 14.22 0.42
N GLY A 204 4.65 14.96 -0.58
CA GLY A 204 5.18 14.99 -1.94
C GLY A 204 4.93 13.71 -2.74
N LYS A 205 5.53 13.66 -3.93
CA LYS A 205 5.38 12.54 -4.88
C LYS A 205 6.33 11.38 -4.62
N GLY A 206 7.45 11.63 -3.93
CA GLY A 206 8.51 10.64 -3.76
C GLY A 206 8.03 9.36 -3.10
N ALA A 207 7.29 9.47 -2.00
CA ALA A 207 6.69 8.34 -1.30
C ALA A 207 5.37 7.85 -1.93
N GLY A 208 4.93 8.46 -3.04
CA GLY A 208 3.76 8.03 -3.80
C GLY A 208 2.46 8.04 -3.00
N GLU A 209 1.65 7.01 -3.19
CA GLU A 209 0.36 6.85 -2.48
C GLU A 209 0.51 6.87 -0.97
N ALA A 210 1.62 6.40 -0.44
CA ALA A 210 1.89 6.45 0.99
C ALA A 210 1.88 7.88 1.55
N ALA A 211 2.45 8.85 0.83
CA ALA A 211 2.40 10.25 1.24
C ALA A 211 0.96 10.79 1.22
N VAL A 212 0.21 10.46 0.17
CA VAL A 212 -1.17 10.92 0.03
C VAL A 212 -2.04 10.34 1.15
N MET A 213 -1.98 9.04 1.36
CA MET A 213 -2.85 8.35 2.30
C MET A 213 -2.44 8.57 3.76
N GLN A 214 -1.17 8.41 4.11
CA GLN A 214 -0.70 8.55 5.50
C GLN A 214 -0.50 10.01 5.90
N GLY A 215 -0.21 10.89 4.95
CA GLY A 215 -0.06 12.31 5.20
C GLY A 215 -1.35 13.08 4.94
N PHE A 216 -1.63 13.38 3.68
CA PHE A 216 -2.69 14.30 3.29
C PHE A 216 -4.09 13.84 3.66
N GLU A 217 -4.48 12.61 3.33
CA GLU A 217 -5.84 12.15 3.61
C GLU A 217 -6.12 11.98 5.11
N MET A 218 -5.10 11.68 5.91
CA MET A 218 -5.25 11.70 7.37
C MET A 218 -5.57 13.11 7.88
N LEU A 219 -4.95 14.13 7.30
CA LEU A 219 -5.29 15.54 7.58
C LEU A 219 -6.70 15.85 7.06
N LEU A 220 -6.95 15.66 5.77
CA LEU A 220 -8.20 16.01 5.11
C LEU A 220 -9.42 15.41 5.82
N TYR A 221 -9.38 14.11 6.11
CA TYR A 221 -10.50 13.44 6.78
C TYR A 221 -10.66 13.83 8.26
N GLY A 222 -9.69 14.54 8.80
CA GLY A 222 -9.78 15.20 10.11
C GLY A 222 -10.47 16.57 10.08
N THR A 223 -10.72 17.14 8.90
CA THR A 223 -11.40 18.44 8.74
C THR A 223 -12.92 18.30 8.68
N GLY A 224 -13.64 19.44 8.80
CA GLY A 224 -15.08 19.49 8.60
C GLY A 224 -15.51 19.27 7.13
N GLU A 225 -14.66 19.67 6.18
CA GLU A 225 -14.89 19.59 4.73
C GLU A 225 -13.96 18.57 4.07
N HIS A 226 -14.16 17.31 4.41
CA HIS A 226 -13.21 16.22 4.15
C HIS A 226 -13.49 15.40 2.87
N GLN A 227 -14.46 15.77 2.07
CA GLN A 227 -14.87 14.95 0.93
C GLN A 227 -13.99 15.21 -0.29
N LEU A 228 -13.38 14.15 -0.84
CA LEU A 228 -12.76 14.15 -2.17
C LEU A 228 -13.79 13.86 -3.27
N TYR A 229 -14.81 13.07 -2.96
CA TYR A 229 -15.83 12.64 -3.89
C TYR A 229 -17.22 12.69 -3.25
N ASP A 230 -18.18 13.22 -3.98
CA ASP A 230 -19.60 13.23 -3.61
C ASP A 230 -20.29 12.04 -4.27
N PRO A 231 -20.63 10.96 -3.53
CA PRO A 231 -21.28 9.79 -4.11
C PRO A 231 -22.73 10.05 -4.56
N GLY A 232 -23.39 11.06 -3.98
CA GLY A 232 -24.75 11.43 -4.37
C GLY A 232 -24.77 12.15 -5.72
N ALA A 233 -23.86 13.12 -5.90
CA ALA A 233 -23.69 13.83 -7.18
C ALA A 233 -22.88 13.01 -8.20
N LYS A 234 -22.16 11.97 -7.77
CA LYS A 234 -21.19 11.21 -8.57
C LYS A 234 -20.11 12.11 -9.18
N LYS A 235 -19.58 13.03 -8.38
CA LYS A 235 -18.63 14.05 -8.80
C LYS A 235 -17.48 14.19 -7.81
N TRP A 236 -16.31 14.53 -8.32
CA TRP A 236 -15.17 14.92 -7.52
C TRP A 236 -15.39 16.32 -6.93
N VAL A 237 -14.91 16.53 -5.73
CA VAL A 237 -15.15 17.77 -4.98
C VAL A 237 -13.94 18.71 -5.12
N THR A 238 -14.21 20.00 -5.35
CA THR A 238 -13.23 21.08 -5.47
C THR A 238 -13.56 22.22 -4.52
N GLY A 239 -12.57 23.07 -4.21
CA GLY A 239 -12.76 24.33 -3.50
C GLY A 239 -12.98 24.18 -1.99
N THR A 240 -12.73 23.02 -1.39
CA THR A 240 -12.98 22.83 0.04
C THR A 240 -11.94 23.52 0.92
N GLN A 241 -12.40 24.12 2.02
CA GLN A 241 -11.50 24.69 3.01
C GLN A 241 -10.64 23.60 3.67
N GLY A 242 -11.20 22.41 3.89
CA GLY A 242 -10.44 21.27 4.46
C GLY A 242 -9.23 20.85 3.63
N PHE A 243 -9.30 20.97 2.29
CA PHE A 243 -8.15 20.72 1.43
C PHE A 243 -7.04 21.75 1.65
N LYS A 244 -7.41 23.03 1.71
CA LYS A 244 -6.47 24.14 1.98
C LYS A 244 -5.86 24.04 3.38
N ASP A 245 -6.66 23.73 4.37
CA ASP A 245 -6.20 23.57 5.76
C ASP A 245 -5.20 22.41 5.90
N SER A 246 -5.43 21.33 5.15
CA SER A 246 -4.51 20.18 5.11
C SER A 246 -3.16 20.57 4.51
N LEU A 247 -3.15 21.35 3.43
CA LEU A 247 -1.92 21.90 2.86
C LEU A 247 -1.26 22.91 3.81
N ALA A 248 -2.05 23.74 4.50
CA ALA A 248 -1.53 24.72 5.46
C ALA A 248 -0.86 24.05 6.68
N PHE A 249 -1.36 22.87 7.09
CA PHE A 249 -0.68 22.09 8.12
C PHE A 249 0.71 21.64 7.67
N LEU A 250 0.82 21.10 6.44
CA LEU A 250 2.10 20.68 5.85
C LEU A 250 3.05 21.87 5.70
N ASP A 251 2.57 22.99 5.16
CA ASP A 251 3.31 24.24 5.04
C ASP A 251 3.89 24.69 6.39
N THR A 252 3.08 24.62 7.45
CA THR A 252 3.53 24.95 8.83
C THR A 252 4.63 23.99 9.29
N VAL A 253 4.49 22.69 9.06
CA VAL A 253 5.51 21.70 9.45
C VAL A 253 6.86 22.01 8.81
N TYR A 254 6.89 22.39 7.54
CA TYR A 254 8.16 22.64 6.82
C TYR A 254 8.69 24.06 7.02
N LYS A 255 7.86 25.09 7.00
CA LYS A 255 8.28 26.46 7.31
C LYS A 255 8.84 26.62 8.72
N GLU A 256 8.24 25.95 9.68
CA GLU A 256 8.74 25.93 11.04
C GLU A 256 9.85 24.88 11.25
N ARG A 257 10.28 24.15 10.23
CA ARG A 257 11.30 23.09 10.32
C ARG A 257 10.99 22.09 11.44
N LEU A 258 9.77 21.62 11.49
CA LEU A 258 9.31 20.58 12.44
C LEU A 258 9.46 19.19 11.85
N GLY A 259 9.52 19.06 10.51
CA GLY A 259 9.68 17.83 9.76
C GLY A 259 11.14 17.50 9.44
N PRO A 260 11.37 16.39 8.69
CA PRO A 260 12.65 16.09 8.05
C PRO A 260 13.08 17.23 7.11
N ASP A 261 14.34 17.27 6.74
CA ASP A 261 14.78 18.18 5.68
C ASP A 261 14.00 17.88 4.38
N VAL A 262 13.71 18.93 3.60
CA VAL A 262 12.83 18.83 2.41
C VAL A 262 13.33 17.74 1.45
N SER A 263 14.64 17.64 1.23
CA SER A 263 15.24 16.61 0.37
C SER A 263 14.96 15.19 0.86
N ASP A 264 14.94 14.99 2.19
CA ASP A 264 14.66 13.68 2.80
C ASP A 264 13.16 13.38 2.78
N ALA A 265 12.33 14.39 3.08
CA ALA A 265 10.87 14.27 3.07
C ALA A 265 10.33 13.91 1.67
N LEU A 266 10.92 14.46 0.62
CA LEU A 266 10.56 14.21 -0.78
C LEU A 266 11.26 12.98 -1.37
N SER A 267 12.12 12.31 -0.60
CA SER A 267 12.82 11.10 -1.06
C SER A 267 11.87 9.91 -1.21
N PRO A 268 12.01 9.11 -2.29
CA PRO A 268 11.26 7.85 -2.41
C PRO A 268 11.58 6.83 -1.32
N ASN A 269 12.67 7.03 -0.59
CA ASN A 269 13.13 6.13 0.48
C ASN A 269 12.67 6.57 1.88
N ILE A 270 11.92 7.65 2.02
CA ILE A 270 11.59 8.24 3.34
C ILE A 270 10.91 7.21 4.27
N GLN A 271 10.00 6.37 3.77
CA GLN A 271 9.36 5.34 4.59
C GLN A 271 10.37 4.33 5.14
N THR A 272 11.28 3.87 4.28
CA THR A 272 12.35 2.94 4.70
C THR A 272 13.27 3.61 5.73
N ASN A 273 13.64 4.86 5.51
CA ASN A 273 14.51 5.61 6.43
C ASN A 273 13.84 5.83 7.79
N VAL A 274 12.55 6.17 7.81
CA VAL A 274 11.77 6.33 9.05
C VAL A 274 11.77 5.03 9.85
N ALA A 275 11.44 3.92 9.22
CA ALA A 275 11.30 2.62 9.88
C ALA A 275 12.64 1.99 10.26
N ALA A 276 13.68 2.13 9.42
CA ALA A 276 14.96 1.45 9.60
C ALA A 276 15.98 2.26 10.42
N GLU A 277 15.87 3.60 10.41
CA GLU A 277 16.89 4.47 11.00
C GLU A 277 16.31 5.50 11.97
N LEU A 278 15.39 6.37 11.51
CA LEU A 278 15.01 7.55 12.29
C LEU A 278 14.31 7.20 13.60
N LEU A 279 13.38 6.24 13.58
CA LEU A 279 12.68 5.78 14.80
C LEU A 279 13.59 4.93 15.70
N PRO A 280 14.30 3.89 15.19
CA PRO A 280 15.18 3.06 16.01
C PRO A 280 16.33 3.81 16.65
N GLU A 281 16.92 4.75 15.94
CA GLU A 281 18.04 5.56 16.45
C GLU A 281 17.60 6.73 17.35
N GLY A 282 16.29 6.93 17.52
CA GLY A 282 15.74 8.03 18.31
C GLY A 282 15.96 9.40 17.68
N LYS A 283 16.08 9.48 16.36
CA LYS A 283 16.22 10.71 15.58
C LYS A 283 14.88 11.36 15.23
N LEU A 284 13.77 10.61 15.34
CA LEU A 284 12.41 11.07 15.08
C LEU A 284 11.56 10.92 16.35
N ALA A 285 10.81 11.97 16.68
CA ALA A 285 10.02 12.00 17.90
C ALA A 285 8.57 11.58 17.70
N ILE A 286 7.91 12.08 16.66
CA ILE A 286 6.51 11.80 16.33
C ILE A 286 6.43 11.41 14.86
N ASP A 287 5.70 10.33 14.56
CA ASP A 287 5.50 9.82 13.20
C ASP A 287 4.03 9.51 12.95
N LEU A 288 3.47 10.03 11.88
CA LEU A 288 2.12 9.69 11.42
C LEU A 288 2.21 8.54 10.42
N ASP A 289 1.98 7.31 10.90
CA ASP A 289 2.17 6.11 10.09
C ASP A 289 1.20 4.98 10.50
N GLY A 290 1.35 3.82 9.89
CA GLY A 290 0.43 2.72 9.99
C GLY A 290 0.77 1.63 11.00
N SER A 291 -0.17 0.73 11.15
CA SER A 291 -0.10 -0.44 12.05
C SER A 291 1.04 -1.41 11.69
N TRP A 292 1.52 -1.41 10.45
CA TRP A 292 2.54 -2.33 9.93
C TRP A 292 3.96 -2.05 10.42
N LEU A 293 4.25 -0.86 10.95
CA LEU A 293 5.62 -0.52 11.39
C LEU A 293 6.22 -1.56 12.32
N GLY A 294 5.44 -2.11 13.24
CA GLY A 294 5.90 -3.16 14.16
C GLY A 294 6.46 -4.41 13.46
N GLN A 295 6.04 -4.68 12.22
CA GLN A 295 6.58 -5.77 11.40
C GLN A 295 8.07 -5.57 11.10
N GLN A 296 8.49 -4.34 10.82
CA GLN A 296 9.86 -3.99 10.45
C GLN A 296 10.87 -4.31 11.56
N TRP A 297 10.41 -4.27 12.83
CA TRP A 297 11.25 -4.40 14.02
C TRP A 297 11.22 -5.79 14.66
N GLN A 298 10.51 -6.74 14.07
CA GLN A 298 10.47 -8.10 14.54
C GLN A 298 11.84 -8.81 14.38
N LYS A 299 12.17 -9.70 15.30
CA LYS A 299 13.42 -10.48 15.27
C LYS A 299 13.52 -11.36 14.04
N THR A 300 12.41 -11.89 13.56
CA THR A 300 12.36 -12.81 12.41
C THR A 300 11.59 -12.14 11.27
N GLY A 301 12.25 -11.98 10.13
CA GLY A 301 11.68 -11.42 8.91
C GLY A 301 11.51 -9.89 8.91
N GLY A 302 11.78 -9.22 10.04
CA GLY A 302 11.89 -7.76 10.09
C GLY A 302 13.20 -7.27 9.49
N GLY A 303 13.17 -6.13 8.82
CA GLY A 303 14.34 -5.56 8.14
C GLY A 303 15.37 -4.97 9.09
N ASN A 304 14.93 -4.54 10.26
CA ASN A 304 15.74 -3.88 11.27
C ASN A 304 15.28 -4.28 12.69
N PRO A 305 15.64 -5.47 13.19
CA PRO A 305 15.22 -5.94 14.50
C PRO A 305 15.53 -4.94 15.61
N TRP A 306 14.48 -4.53 16.34
CA TRP A 306 14.59 -3.58 17.44
C TRP A 306 13.77 -4.07 18.65
N PRO A 307 14.37 -4.88 19.54
CA PRO A 307 13.64 -5.53 20.64
C PRO A 307 12.90 -4.56 21.57
N GLU A 308 13.44 -3.36 21.78
CA GLU A 308 12.89 -2.38 22.72
C GLU A 308 11.84 -1.45 22.13
N TRP A 309 11.46 -1.63 20.86
CA TRP A 309 10.57 -0.71 20.18
C TRP A 309 9.24 -0.48 20.92
N SER A 310 8.63 -1.54 21.43
CA SER A 310 7.33 -1.45 22.10
C SER A 310 7.38 -0.73 23.46
N ALA A 311 8.54 -0.80 24.13
CA ALA A 311 8.78 -0.03 25.35
C ALA A 311 9.14 1.44 25.03
N THR A 312 9.81 1.66 23.89
CA THR A 312 10.29 2.98 23.47
C THR A 312 9.18 3.81 22.81
N LEU A 313 8.37 3.19 21.96
CA LEU A 313 7.32 3.87 21.20
C LEU A 313 5.95 3.78 21.89
N GLY A 314 5.26 4.90 21.95
CA GLY A 314 3.85 5.00 22.25
C GLY A 314 3.02 5.14 20.99
N GLN A 315 1.71 4.92 21.11
CA GLN A 315 0.75 5.16 20.05
C GLN A 315 -0.36 6.07 20.54
N ALA A 316 -0.81 6.99 19.66
CA ALA A 316 -1.94 7.85 19.90
C ALA A 316 -2.83 7.95 18.65
N PRO A 317 -4.15 8.12 18.77
CA PRO A 317 -4.96 8.42 17.61
C PRO A 317 -4.57 9.78 17.03
N PHE A 318 -4.64 9.91 15.70
CA PHE A 318 -4.51 11.22 15.07
C PHE A 318 -5.80 12.01 15.31
N PRO A 319 -5.72 13.28 15.80
CA PRO A 319 -6.92 14.04 16.14
C PRO A 319 -7.58 14.64 14.88
N THR A 320 -8.85 15.01 15.01
CA THR A 320 -9.51 15.93 14.08
C THR A 320 -8.96 17.34 14.24
N GLN A 321 -9.08 18.17 13.21
CA GLN A 321 -8.48 19.51 13.14
C GLN A 321 -8.73 20.37 14.39
N HIS A 322 -9.97 20.44 14.84
CA HIS A 322 -10.40 21.25 15.99
C HIS A 322 -10.98 20.40 17.13
N GLY A 323 -10.66 19.11 17.21
CA GLY A 323 -11.20 18.24 18.23
C GLY A 323 -12.69 17.89 18.06
N ALA A 324 -13.30 18.28 16.92
CA ALA A 324 -14.71 18.00 16.65
C ALA A 324 -14.98 16.48 16.56
N PRO A 325 -16.16 16.01 16.97
CA PRO A 325 -16.54 14.60 16.88
C PRO A 325 -16.30 13.99 15.50
N PRO A 326 -15.71 12.79 15.43
CA PRO A 326 -15.45 11.84 16.50
C PRO A 326 -14.16 12.12 17.30
N GLY A 327 -13.50 13.27 17.17
CA GLY A 327 -12.30 13.71 17.88
C GLY A 327 -11.02 13.04 17.45
N ARG A 328 -11.11 12.09 16.51
CA ARG A 328 -9.99 11.30 15.97
C ARG A 328 -10.32 10.76 14.60
N VAL A 329 -9.29 10.54 13.80
CA VAL A 329 -9.40 10.02 12.45
C VAL A 329 -8.41 8.88 12.22
N SER A 330 -8.77 7.96 11.36
CA SER A 330 -7.87 6.97 10.78
C SER A 330 -8.33 6.62 9.37
N LEU A 331 -7.39 6.16 8.56
CA LEU A 331 -7.68 5.52 7.28
C LEU A 331 -7.39 4.03 7.37
N ALA A 332 -8.16 3.26 6.63
CA ALA A 332 -7.93 1.85 6.40
C ALA A 332 -7.65 1.60 4.91
N GLY A 333 -6.76 0.68 4.67
CA GLY A 333 -6.39 0.20 3.35
C GLY A 333 -6.30 -1.32 3.34
N GLY A 334 -5.30 -1.84 2.67
CA GLY A 334 -4.98 -3.26 2.65
C GLY A 334 -4.83 -3.81 1.24
N TRP A 335 -4.56 -5.08 1.20
CA TRP A 335 -4.24 -5.80 -0.03
C TRP A 335 -5.20 -6.95 -0.25
N THR A 336 -5.34 -7.35 -1.51
CA THR A 336 -6.20 -8.45 -1.93
C THR A 336 -5.43 -9.44 -2.80
N TRP A 337 -5.88 -10.69 -2.78
CA TRP A 337 -5.52 -11.68 -3.78
C TRP A 337 -6.53 -11.63 -4.92
N SER A 338 -6.07 -11.27 -6.11
CA SER A 338 -6.91 -11.10 -7.31
C SER A 338 -6.46 -12.00 -8.44
N VAL A 339 -7.41 -12.40 -9.28
CA VAL A 339 -7.15 -13.27 -10.45
C VAL A 339 -7.16 -12.43 -11.73
N PRO A 340 -6.02 -12.31 -12.43
CA PRO A 340 -5.97 -11.61 -13.71
C PRO A 340 -6.94 -12.20 -14.74
N ARG A 341 -7.52 -11.34 -15.57
CA ARG A 341 -8.43 -11.79 -16.66
C ARG A 341 -7.75 -12.76 -17.63
N LYS A 342 -6.43 -12.57 -17.85
CA LYS A 342 -5.63 -13.39 -18.75
C LYS A 342 -4.86 -14.52 -18.05
N ALA A 343 -5.23 -14.85 -16.81
CA ALA A 343 -4.71 -16.01 -16.09
C ALA A 343 -4.94 -17.30 -16.89
N GLN A 344 -3.91 -18.15 -16.91
CA GLN A 344 -3.96 -19.43 -17.62
C GLN A 344 -4.53 -20.55 -16.74
N GLN A 345 -4.42 -20.41 -15.41
CA GLN A 345 -4.85 -21.38 -14.41
C GLN A 345 -5.81 -20.73 -13.37
N PRO A 346 -6.95 -20.13 -13.79
CA PRO A 346 -7.80 -19.35 -12.88
C PRO A 346 -8.40 -20.19 -11.75
N ASP A 347 -8.80 -21.45 -12.03
CA ASP A 347 -9.38 -22.32 -11.00
C ASP A 347 -8.32 -22.80 -10.00
N LEU A 348 -7.09 -22.99 -10.46
CA LEU A 348 -5.98 -23.33 -9.58
C LEU A 348 -5.57 -22.12 -8.74
N ALA A 349 -5.62 -20.91 -9.30
CA ALA A 349 -5.41 -19.66 -8.57
C ALA A 349 -6.48 -19.47 -7.48
N TRP A 350 -7.75 -19.78 -7.77
CA TRP A 350 -8.80 -19.77 -6.76
C TRP A 350 -8.52 -20.73 -5.59
N LYS A 351 -8.14 -21.97 -5.87
CA LYS A 351 -7.76 -22.93 -4.81
C LYS A 351 -6.60 -22.44 -3.95
N LEU A 352 -5.66 -21.73 -4.58
CA LEU A 352 -4.56 -21.13 -3.84
C LEU A 352 -5.03 -19.95 -2.97
N ILE A 353 -6.00 -19.15 -3.42
CA ILE A 353 -6.66 -18.12 -2.58
C ILE A 353 -7.31 -18.78 -1.36
N GLU A 354 -8.05 -19.88 -1.54
CA GLU A 354 -8.65 -20.62 -0.42
C GLU A 354 -7.60 -21.11 0.57
N THR A 355 -6.42 -21.52 0.07
CA THR A 355 -5.29 -21.92 0.93
C THR A 355 -4.71 -20.73 1.70
N PHE A 356 -4.43 -19.61 1.02
CA PHE A 356 -3.97 -18.37 1.67
C PHE A 356 -4.94 -17.92 2.76
N GLN A 357 -6.24 -18.00 2.46
CA GLN A 357 -7.30 -17.51 3.33
C GLN A 357 -7.95 -18.59 4.18
N SER A 358 -7.35 -19.77 4.27
CA SER A 358 -7.71 -20.72 5.34
C SER A 358 -7.49 -20.07 6.72
N ARG A 359 -8.31 -20.41 7.72
CA ARG A 359 -8.17 -19.79 9.05
C ARG A 359 -6.75 -19.88 9.64
N PRO A 360 -6.03 -21.02 9.56
CA PRO A 360 -4.66 -21.10 10.05
C PRO A 360 -3.70 -20.16 9.33
N ASN A 361 -3.78 -20.09 7.99
CA ASN A 361 -2.88 -19.26 7.20
C ASN A 361 -3.20 -17.77 7.32
N ALA A 362 -4.48 -17.41 7.34
CA ALA A 362 -4.89 -16.02 7.58
C ALA A 362 -4.44 -15.53 8.97
N LEU A 363 -4.52 -16.40 10.01
CA LEU A 363 -4.00 -16.08 11.34
C LEU A 363 -2.48 -15.92 11.31
N GLU A 364 -1.76 -16.82 10.65
CA GLU A 364 -0.30 -16.76 10.53
C GLU A 364 0.14 -15.47 9.83
N TRP A 365 -0.57 -15.05 8.77
CA TRP A 365 -0.32 -13.78 8.09
C TRP A 365 -0.54 -12.58 9.01
N CYS A 366 -1.69 -12.53 9.71
CA CYS A 366 -1.98 -11.43 10.63
C CYS A 366 -0.94 -11.30 11.75
N VAL A 367 -0.45 -12.45 12.27
CA VAL A 367 0.56 -12.48 13.32
C VAL A 367 1.93 -12.04 12.80
N ARG A 368 2.41 -12.62 11.68
CA ARG A 368 3.74 -12.31 11.12
C ARG A 368 3.79 -10.94 10.49
N GLY A 369 2.77 -10.59 9.72
CA GLY A 369 2.70 -9.35 8.95
C GLY A 369 2.20 -8.15 9.74
N ALA A 370 1.90 -8.31 11.05
CA ALA A 370 1.26 -7.27 11.86
C ALA A 370 0.00 -6.69 11.20
N GLN A 371 -0.71 -7.53 10.42
CA GLN A 371 -1.91 -7.12 9.71
C GLN A 371 -3.12 -7.14 10.64
N ILE A 372 -4.03 -6.21 10.45
CA ILE A 372 -5.33 -6.24 11.14
C ILE A 372 -6.22 -7.28 10.47
N ALA A 373 -6.75 -8.20 11.28
CA ALA A 373 -7.55 -9.30 10.79
C ALA A 373 -8.86 -8.81 10.14
N VAL A 374 -9.10 -9.26 8.91
CA VAL A 374 -10.35 -9.01 8.16
C VAL A 374 -11.35 -10.16 8.28
N ARG A 375 -10.96 -11.25 8.94
CA ARG A 375 -11.81 -12.38 9.27
C ARG A 375 -12.19 -12.36 10.75
N LYS A 376 -13.49 -12.50 11.06
CA LYS A 376 -14.04 -12.49 12.43
C LYS A 376 -13.46 -13.62 13.29
N ASP A 377 -13.31 -14.81 12.71
CA ASP A 377 -12.78 -16.00 13.40
C ASP A 377 -11.26 -15.89 13.69
N VAL A 378 -10.52 -15.10 12.89
CA VAL A 378 -9.12 -14.76 13.15
C VAL A 378 -9.02 -13.64 14.19
N ALA A 379 -9.84 -12.60 14.09
CA ALA A 379 -9.87 -11.50 15.05
C ALA A 379 -10.23 -11.97 16.47
N ALA A 380 -10.99 -13.06 16.60
CA ALA A 380 -11.35 -13.68 17.87
C ALA A 380 -10.23 -14.55 18.48
N ASP A 381 -9.20 -14.94 17.72
CA ASP A 381 -8.14 -15.83 18.18
C ASP A 381 -7.22 -15.12 19.21
N PRO A 382 -6.95 -15.74 20.38
CA PRO A 382 -6.05 -15.14 21.38
C PRO A 382 -4.64 -14.86 20.85
N ARG A 383 -4.11 -15.71 19.95
CA ARG A 383 -2.77 -15.51 19.33
C ARG A 383 -2.71 -14.23 18.52
N TYR A 384 -3.77 -13.88 17.79
CA TYR A 384 -3.87 -12.62 17.09
C TYR A 384 -3.86 -11.43 18.06
N ARG A 385 -4.69 -11.49 19.12
CA ARG A 385 -4.85 -10.37 20.06
C ARG A 385 -3.58 -10.02 20.82
N THR A 386 -2.68 -10.98 20.98
CA THR A 386 -1.40 -10.82 21.71
C THR A 386 -0.18 -10.85 20.78
N SER A 387 -0.37 -10.88 19.46
CA SER A 387 0.70 -11.15 18.50
C SER A 387 1.77 -10.08 18.46
N VAL A 388 1.33 -8.80 18.35
CA VAL A 388 2.23 -7.66 18.20
C VAL A 388 1.82 -6.56 19.17
N PRO A 389 2.75 -5.96 19.92
CA PRO A 389 2.44 -4.80 20.75
C PRO A 389 1.76 -3.70 19.92
N GLY A 390 0.64 -3.16 20.44
CA GLY A 390 -0.13 -2.13 19.73
C GLY A 390 -1.19 -2.64 18.75
N ILE A 391 -1.25 -3.94 18.42
CA ILE A 391 -2.27 -4.46 17.49
C ILE A 391 -3.69 -4.13 17.96
N GLY A 392 -3.95 -4.21 19.27
CA GLY A 392 -5.24 -3.87 19.85
C GLY A 392 -5.61 -2.39 19.68
N PHE A 393 -4.63 -1.49 19.78
CA PHE A 393 -4.82 -0.06 19.53
C PHE A 393 -5.25 0.18 18.09
N PHE A 394 -4.47 -0.30 17.12
CA PHE A 394 -4.75 -0.12 15.70
C PHE A 394 -6.04 -0.83 15.26
N THR A 395 -6.31 -2.04 15.74
CA THR A 395 -7.60 -2.74 15.51
C THR A 395 -8.78 -1.89 16.01
N GLY A 396 -8.63 -1.22 17.13
CA GLY A 396 -9.64 -0.32 17.69
C GLY A 396 -9.96 0.89 16.78
N LEU A 397 -9.02 1.32 15.95
CA LEU A 397 -9.20 2.42 14.99
C LEU A 397 -10.03 2.03 13.75
N VAL A 398 -10.17 0.75 13.44
CA VAL A 398 -10.97 0.30 12.27
C VAL A 398 -12.40 0.85 12.30
N LYS A 399 -12.99 0.97 13.49
CA LYS A 399 -14.38 1.46 13.67
C LYS A 399 -14.58 2.91 13.22
N ILE A 400 -13.53 3.70 13.19
CA ILE A 400 -13.56 5.11 12.80
C ILE A 400 -12.81 5.38 11.50
N SER A 401 -12.25 4.33 10.91
CA SER A 401 -11.46 4.47 9.69
C SER A 401 -12.34 4.80 8.50
N ARG A 402 -11.80 5.67 7.67
CA ARG A 402 -12.32 5.97 6.33
C ARG A 402 -11.52 5.21 5.28
N TYR A 403 -12.04 5.14 4.09
CA TYR A 403 -11.41 4.51 2.95
C TYR A 403 -11.27 5.52 1.82
N ARG A 404 -10.26 5.34 1.01
CA ARG A 404 -10.05 6.09 -0.24
C ARG A 404 -11.26 5.91 -1.16
N PRO A 405 -11.54 6.89 -2.04
CA PRO A 405 -12.56 6.70 -3.08
C PRO A 405 -12.21 5.50 -3.95
N ALA A 406 -13.04 4.45 -3.93
CA ALA A 406 -12.87 3.25 -4.75
C ALA A 406 -13.31 3.53 -6.20
N LEU A 407 -12.58 4.40 -6.90
CA LEU A 407 -12.88 4.91 -8.23
C LEU A 407 -11.71 4.70 -9.20
N PRO A 408 -11.98 4.45 -10.49
CA PRO A 408 -10.94 4.22 -11.49
C PRO A 408 -9.96 5.39 -11.64
N GLU A 409 -10.45 6.61 -11.44
CA GLU A 409 -9.67 7.83 -11.58
C GLU A 409 -8.78 8.12 -10.36
N TYR A 410 -9.06 7.50 -9.22
CA TYR A 410 -8.41 7.82 -7.96
C TYR A 410 -6.87 7.81 -8.03
N PRO A 411 -6.17 6.87 -8.70
CA PRO A 411 -4.72 6.91 -8.81
C PRO A 411 -4.17 8.19 -9.43
N ARG A 412 -4.87 8.77 -10.41
CA ARG A 412 -4.49 10.05 -11.02
C ARG A 412 -4.80 11.23 -10.10
N VAL A 413 -5.88 11.15 -9.37
CA VAL A 413 -6.26 12.16 -8.36
C VAL A 413 -5.25 12.18 -7.21
N ALA A 414 -4.85 11.01 -6.72
CA ALA A 414 -3.81 10.87 -5.71
C ALA A 414 -2.46 11.48 -6.18
N ALA A 415 -2.08 11.25 -7.44
CA ALA A 415 -0.89 11.87 -8.00
C ALA A 415 -0.97 13.42 -7.99
N ALA A 416 -2.13 13.99 -8.36
CA ALA A 416 -2.36 15.44 -8.30
C ALA A 416 -2.36 15.99 -6.87
N ILE A 417 -2.85 15.22 -5.89
CA ILE A 417 -2.72 15.57 -4.46
C ILE A 417 -1.23 15.59 -4.06
N GLY A 418 -0.45 14.59 -4.47
CA GLY A 418 0.99 14.53 -4.22
C GLY A 418 1.74 15.73 -4.80
N GLU A 419 1.34 16.23 -5.96
CA GLU A 419 1.89 17.46 -6.55
C GLU A 419 1.58 18.71 -5.72
N ALA A 420 0.35 18.84 -5.23
CA ALA A 420 -0.04 19.95 -4.36
C ALA A 420 0.71 19.91 -3.01
N MET A 421 0.89 18.72 -2.45
CA MET A 421 1.70 18.53 -1.23
C MET A 421 3.17 18.93 -1.45
N GLU A 422 3.76 18.48 -2.56
CA GLU A 422 5.16 18.80 -2.90
C GLU A 422 5.37 20.29 -3.06
N ALA A 423 4.45 21.00 -3.73
CA ALA A 423 4.52 22.43 -3.96
C ALA A 423 4.57 23.23 -2.63
N VAL A 424 3.80 22.86 -1.61
CA VAL A 424 3.86 23.54 -0.30
C VAL A 424 5.04 23.08 0.55
N THR A 425 5.47 21.82 0.41
CA THR A 425 6.61 21.29 1.14
C THR A 425 7.93 21.91 0.67
N ALA A 426 8.08 22.13 -0.63
CA ALA A 426 9.24 22.76 -1.24
C ALA A 426 9.23 24.30 -1.14
N ASP A 427 8.16 24.90 -0.58
CA ASP A 427 7.90 26.35 -0.53
C ASP A 427 7.75 27.00 -1.92
N ASP A 428 7.37 26.20 -2.93
CA ASP A 428 7.15 26.68 -4.31
C ASP A 428 5.80 27.37 -4.50
N ALA A 429 4.81 27.05 -3.62
CA ALA A 429 3.48 27.63 -3.66
C ALA A 429 2.87 27.78 -2.26
N SER A 430 2.05 28.82 -2.08
CA SER A 430 1.19 28.89 -0.89
C SER A 430 0.11 27.79 -0.90
N PRO A 431 -0.44 27.42 0.27
CA PRO A 431 -1.54 26.46 0.36
C PRO A 431 -2.75 26.79 -0.54
N ASP A 432 -3.13 28.08 -0.61
CA ASP A 432 -4.21 28.52 -1.50
C ASP A 432 -3.89 28.32 -2.99
N LYS A 433 -2.66 28.63 -3.40
CA LYS A 433 -2.20 28.45 -4.79
C LYS A 433 -2.15 26.97 -5.14
N ALA A 434 -1.55 26.14 -4.31
CA ALA A 434 -1.45 24.70 -4.53
C ALA A 434 -2.85 24.03 -4.58
N ALA A 435 -3.78 24.46 -3.73
CA ALA A 435 -5.17 23.98 -3.78
C ALA A 435 -5.89 24.40 -5.08
N ALA A 436 -5.69 25.65 -5.54
CA ALA A 436 -6.27 26.12 -6.80
C ALA A 436 -5.71 25.37 -8.02
N ASP A 437 -4.41 25.07 -8.01
CA ASP A 437 -3.74 24.29 -9.08
C ASP A 437 -4.25 22.84 -9.08
N TYR A 438 -4.41 22.23 -7.90
CA TYR A 438 -5.05 20.92 -7.76
C TYR A 438 -6.47 20.92 -8.34
N ASP A 439 -7.30 21.89 -7.98
CA ASP A 439 -8.67 22.00 -8.49
C ASP A 439 -8.73 22.10 -10.02
N ALA A 440 -7.83 22.88 -10.62
CA ALA A 440 -7.69 22.99 -12.07
C ALA A 440 -7.28 21.66 -12.71
N THR A 441 -6.28 20.99 -12.13
CA THR A 441 -5.80 19.67 -12.56
C THR A 441 -6.90 18.62 -12.44
N LEU A 442 -7.60 18.58 -11.31
CA LEU A 442 -8.71 17.64 -11.07
C LEU A 442 -9.82 17.79 -12.11
N LYS A 443 -10.24 19.04 -12.42
CA LYS A 443 -11.23 19.28 -13.46
C LYS A 443 -10.83 18.70 -14.82
N SER A 444 -9.57 18.81 -15.18
CA SER A 444 -9.04 18.22 -16.42
C SER A 444 -9.01 16.68 -16.35
N LEU A 445 -8.57 16.10 -15.24
CA LEU A 445 -8.42 14.64 -15.06
C LEU A 445 -9.74 13.90 -15.16
N VAL A 446 -10.85 14.54 -14.78
CA VAL A 446 -12.17 13.92 -14.67
C VAL A 446 -13.18 14.50 -15.66
N ASP A 447 -12.73 15.10 -16.74
CA ASP A 447 -13.56 15.67 -17.83
C ASP A 447 -14.65 16.62 -17.30
N GLY A 448 -14.29 17.47 -16.34
CA GLY A 448 -15.20 18.43 -15.72
C GLY A 448 -16.25 17.83 -14.76
N ARG A 449 -16.20 16.53 -14.45
CA ARG A 449 -17.09 15.90 -13.47
C ARG A 449 -16.73 16.30 -12.04
N THR A 450 -16.81 17.58 -11.77
CA THR A 450 -16.55 18.18 -10.45
C THR A 450 -17.75 18.91 -9.90
N VAL A 451 -17.80 19.06 -8.59
CA VAL A 451 -18.73 19.93 -7.87
C VAL A 451 -17.90 20.81 -6.94
N ALA A 452 -18.06 22.13 -7.07
CA ALA A 452 -17.47 23.04 -6.10
C ALA A 452 -18.29 23.01 -4.81
N LYS A 453 -17.57 22.97 -3.68
CA LYS A 453 -18.16 23.31 -2.38
C LYS A 453 -17.65 24.70 -2.01
N PRO A 454 -18.55 25.61 -1.62
CA PRO A 454 -18.20 26.98 -1.28
C PRO A 454 -17.38 27.09 -0.01
#